data_57e7fcac0582b547b4d82fd7696390a8
#
_entry.id   57e7fcac0582b547b4d82fd7696390a8
#
_cell.length_a   1.000
_cell.length_b   1.000
_cell.length_c   1.000
_cell.angle_alpha   90.00
_cell.angle_beta   90.00
_cell.angle_gamma   90.00
#
_symmetry.space_group_name_H-M   'P 1'
#
loop_
_entity.id
_entity.type
_entity.pdbx_description
1 polymer ?
#
loop_
_entity_poly.entity_id
_entity_poly.type
_entity_poly.pdbx_seq_one_letter_code
_entity_poly.pdbx_strand_id
1 'polypeptide(L)'
;MAVASVMIVAGCADPGLTGAGQTPLAGPRAGTVTTPISPTTAPRGTPSRSATTTSPAPGASDPGTLTLAFGGDVHFEDYLRPLARDPHGLDQLRSTLGAADLSMVNLETAITQRGTKIGKEFHFRAPASALDTLASAGVDAVAMANNHGVDYGPVGLRDTLAAKRASPIPIVGIGADQDEAFASATLTAKGVRVAVLSASQVYEMTLLNWSADANSPGIASSAPTTRLIAAVKQARRTHDVVVVYLHYGLDYQQCPDGQSVSTATALEAAGADIVVGGHSHRVNGAGWLGNAYVDYGLGNFVWWRSHEPDSRTGVLTLSVDVKRATAARPTPGPIVRKAVWTPMLIGADGIPEVASGADATRLLGVWRQAGRCTGLTTSP
;
A
#
# COMPACT_ATOMS: atom_id res chain seq x y z
N MET A 1 51.47 0.72 13.20
CA MET A 1 51.30 2.19 13.19
C MET A 1 49.82 2.49 13.15
N ALA A 2 49.30 2.91 14.30
CA ALA A 2 47.91 3.28 14.49
C ALA A 2 47.77 4.80 14.33
N VAL A 3 46.85 5.25 13.52
CA VAL A 3 46.49 6.67 13.43
C VAL A 3 45.08 6.80 14.01
N ALA A 4 45.00 7.44 15.16
CA ALA A 4 43.76 7.83 15.80
C ALA A 4 43.36 9.21 15.27
N SER A 5 42.12 9.32 14.75
CA SER A 5 41.50 10.62 14.44
C SER A 5 40.53 11.00 15.53
N VAL A 6 40.82 12.12 16.18
CA VAL A 6 40.01 12.77 17.20
C VAL A 6 38.96 13.64 16.49
N MET A 7 37.66 13.43 16.75
CA MET A 7 36.60 14.38 16.37
C MET A 7 36.35 15.33 17.54
N ILE A 8 36.43 16.62 17.23
CA ILE A 8 36.11 17.72 18.14
C ILE A 8 34.60 18.03 18.01
N VAL A 9 33.89 17.95 19.13
CA VAL A 9 32.50 18.37 19.26
C VAL A 9 32.49 19.85 19.63
N ALA A 10 31.92 20.69 18.78
CA ALA A 10 31.62 22.09 19.09
C ALA A 10 30.15 22.21 19.52
N GLY A 11 29.94 22.51 20.79
CA GLY A 11 28.62 22.87 21.32
C GLY A 11 28.31 24.32 21.01
N CYS A 12 27.08 24.62 20.58
CA CYS A 12 26.52 25.96 20.58
C CYS A 12 25.33 26.01 21.52
N ALA A 13 25.39 26.95 22.44
CA ALA A 13 24.38 27.22 23.47
C ALA A 13 23.25 28.10 22.93
N ASP A 14 22.04 27.80 23.42
CA ASP A 14 20.82 28.60 23.25
C ASP A 14 20.85 29.85 24.12
N PRO A 15 20.31 30.99 23.69
CA PRO A 15 19.84 32.04 24.60
C PRO A 15 18.32 32.09 24.63
N GLY A 16 17.78 31.93 25.83
CA GLY A 16 16.38 32.02 26.13
C GLY A 16 15.82 33.46 25.95
N LEU A 17 14.53 33.53 25.68
CA LEU A 17 13.71 34.74 25.81
C LEU A 17 12.46 34.46 26.62
N THR A 18 12.33 35.25 27.68
CA THR A 18 11.27 35.29 28.67
C THR A 18 10.05 36.07 28.18
N GLY A 19 8.88 35.53 28.46
CA GLY A 19 7.69 36.11 29.02
C GLY A 19 7.01 37.34 28.41
N ALA A 20 5.71 37.26 28.25
CA ALA A 20 4.71 38.19 28.78
C ALA A 20 3.29 37.71 28.41
N GLY A 21 2.46 37.57 29.41
CA GLY A 21 1.06 37.23 29.30
C GLY A 21 0.20 38.42 28.84
N GLN A 22 -0.95 38.10 28.27
CA GLN A 22 -2.09 39.01 28.24
C GLN A 22 -3.43 38.26 28.37
N THR A 23 -4.26 38.82 29.21
CA THR A 23 -5.59 38.44 29.64
C THR A 23 -6.68 38.63 28.58
N PRO A 24 -7.88 38.03 28.74
CA PRO A 24 -8.95 38.01 27.74
C PRO A 24 -9.87 39.23 27.84
N LEU A 25 -10.38 39.67 26.72
CA LEU A 25 -11.47 40.66 26.64
C LEU A 25 -12.79 39.99 26.21
N ALA A 26 -13.83 40.39 26.96
CA ALA A 26 -15.21 39.96 26.86
C ALA A 26 -15.91 40.49 25.61
N GLY A 27 -16.94 39.74 25.12
CA GLY A 27 -17.82 40.11 24.04
C GLY A 27 -18.88 41.15 24.42
N PRO A 28 -19.75 41.53 23.51
CA PRO A 28 -21.13 41.76 23.89
C PRO A 28 -22.18 40.97 23.08
N ARG A 29 -23.33 40.87 23.77
CA ARG A 29 -24.56 40.13 23.47
C ARG A 29 -25.43 40.76 22.38
N ALA A 30 -26.14 39.86 21.68
CA ALA A 30 -27.58 39.85 21.32
C ALA A 30 -28.26 41.08 20.72
N GLY A 31 -28.93 40.83 19.61
CA GLY A 31 -30.01 41.64 19.07
C GLY A 31 -30.86 40.84 18.11
N THR A 32 -31.97 40.25 18.60
CA THR A 32 -33.07 39.69 17.83
C THR A 32 -33.92 40.82 17.22
N VAL A 33 -34.16 40.76 15.92
CA VAL A 33 -35.29 41.48 15.30
C VAL A 33 -35.97 40.58 14.30
N THR A 34 -37.20 40.22 14.62
CA THR A 34 -38.20 39.57 13.74
C THR A 34 -39.04 40.63 13.05
N THR A 35 -39.24 40.55 11.76
CA THR A 35 -40.45 41.07 11.11
C THR A 35 -40.79 40.23 9.87
N PRO A 36 -42.09 39.98 9.58
CA PRO A 36 -42.57 39.09 8.55
C PRO A 36 -42.85 39.83 7.24
N ILE A 37 -42.62 39.17 6.09
CA ILE A 37 -43.11 39.64 4.80
C ILE A 37 -43.85 38.51 4.11
N SER A 38 -45.09 38.77 3.73
CA SER A 38 -46.05 37.93 3.03
C SER A 38 -45.68 37.68 1.55
N PRO A 39 -46.28 36.70 0.90
CA PRO A 39 -45.80 36.12 -0.35
C PRO A 39 -46.27 36.86 -1.59
N THR A 40 -45.38 37.03 -2.55
CA THR A 40 -45.72 37.48 -3.90
C THR A 40 -45.61 36.30 -4.85
N THR A 41 -46.72 36.01 -5.50
CA THR A 41 -46.85 35.02 -6.58
C THR A 41 -46.15 35.49 -7.85
N ALA A 42 -45.35 34.65 -8.47
CA ALA A 42 -44.86 34.79 -9.83
C ALA A 42 -44.80 33.44 -10.58
N PRO A 43 -44.82 33.42 -11.91
CA PRO A 43 -45.55 32.41 -12.69
C PRO A 43 -44.75 31.11 -12.96
N ARG A 44 -45.50 30.05 -13.21
CA ARG A 44 -45.06 28.71 -13.61
C ARG A 44 -44.13 28.76 -14.86
N GLY A 45 -42.86 28.48 -14.65
CA GLY A 45 -41.96 28.04 -15.72
C GLY A 45 -41.98 26.52 -15.83
N THR A 46 -42.09 26.02 -17.06
CA THR A 46 -42.01 24.60 -17.44
C THR A 46 -40.74 23.94 -16.94
N PRO A 47 -40.78 22.69 -16.45
CA PRO A 47 -39.58 22.00 -15.99
C PRO A 47 -38.69 21.59 -17.16
N SER A 48 -37.55 22.21 -17.29
CA SER A 48 -36.44 21.71 -18.10
C SER A 48 -35.94 20.41 -17.45
N ARG A 49 -35.97 19.31 -18.22
CA ARG A 49 -35.43 18.02 -17.81
C ARG A 49 -33.92 18.18 -17.59
N SER A 50 -33.50 18.37 -16.34
CA SER A 50 -32.11 18.15 -15.95
C SER A 50 -31.78 16.68 -16.16
N ALA A 51 -30.85 16.41 -17.06
CA ALA A 51 -30.26 15.10 -17.21
C ALA A 51 -29.54 14.76 -15.90
N THR A 52 -30.15 13.91 -15.10
CA THR A 52 -29.52 13.26 -13.97
C THR A 52 -28.43 12.36 -14.53
N THR A 53 -27.18 12.75 -14.46
CA THR A 53 -26.06 11.83 -14.60
C THR A 53 -26.11 10.90 -13.40
N THR A 54 -26.82 9.79 -13.57
CA THR A 54 -26.70 8.64 -12.66
C THR A 54 -25.26 8.16 -12.75
N SER A 55 -24.51 8.35 -11.64
CA SER A 55 -23.30 7.59 -11.39
C SER A 55 -23.66 6.11 -11.55
N PRO A 56 -22.92 5.31 -12.36
CA PRO A 56 -23.24 3.89 -12.47
C PRO A 56 -23.13 3.28 -11.07
N ALA A 57 -24.18 2.57 -10.66
CA ALA A 57 -24.11 1.61 -9.56
C ALA A 57 -22.93 0.67 -9.80
N PRO A 58 -22.32 0.05 -8.73
CA PRO A 58 -21.28 -0.95 -8.91
C PRO A 58 -21.82 -2.01 -9.88
N GLY A 59 -21.41 -1.90 -11.14
CA GLY A 59 -21.94 -2.72 -12.22
C GLY A 59 -21.43 -4.14 -12.05
N ALA A 60 -22.27 -5.12 -12.45
CA ALA A 60 -21.84 -6.48 -12.64
C ALA A 60 -20.52 -6.50 -13.37
N SER A 61 -19.47 -7.04 -12.74
CA SER A 61 -18.11 -7.06 -13.28
C SER A 61 -18.13 -7.79 -14.62
N ASP A 62 -17.63 -7.14 -15.67
CA ASP A 62 -17.48 -7.73 -16.99
C ASP A 62 -16.72 -9.07 -16.88
N PRO A 63 -17.30 -10.21 -17.30
CA PRO A 63 -16.67 -11.52 -17.18
C PRO A 63 -15.36 -11.62 -17.97
N GLY A 64 -15.15 -10.74 -18.97
CA GLY A 64 -13.92 -10.65 -19.74
C GLY A 64 -12.78 -9.86 -19.04
N THR A 65 -13.08 -9.23 -17.91
CA THR A 65 -12.12 -8.37 -17.18
C THR A 65 -11.99 -8.83 -15.73
N LEU A 66 -10.76 -9.17 -15.32
CA LEU A 66 -10.40 -9.38 -13.92
C LEU A 66 -9.86 -8.05 -13.34
N THR A 67 -10.39 -7.64 -12.20
CA THR A 67 -9.93 -6.43 -11.49
C THR A 67 -9.08 -6.81 -10.27
N LEU A 68 -7.90 -6.18 -10.18
CA LEU A 68 -6.97 -6.33 -9.07
C LEU A 68 -6.78 -4.97 -8.40
N ALA A 69 -7.03 -4.88 -7.08
CA ALA A 69 -6.84 -3.65 -6.32
C ALA A 69 -5.65 -3.76 -5.38
N PHE A 70 -4.86 -2.68 -5.27
CA PHE A 70 -3.69 -2.61 -4.41
C PHE A 70 -3.76 -1.37 -3.54
N GLY A 71 -3.59 -1.56 -2.22
CA GLY A 71 -3.33 -0.50 -1.26
C GLY A 71 -1.86 -0.52 -0.81
N GLY A 72 -1.41 0.57 -0.19
CA GLY A 72 -0.04 0.73 0.30
C GLY A 72 0.23 0.07 1.65
N ASP A 73 1.05 0.76 2.48
CA ASP A 73 1.58 0.24 3.73
C ASP A 73 0.55 0.32 4.87
N VAL A 74 0.36 -0.79 5.58
CA VAL A 74 -0.60 -0.95 6.68
C VAL A 74 0.13 -1.37 7.94
N HIS A 75 -0.06 -0.62 9.04
CA HIS A 75 0.30 -1.07 10.38
C HIS A 75 -0.83 -0.76 11.38
N PHE A 76 -0.70 -1.31 12.61
CA PHE A 76 -1.69 -1.14 13.66
C PHE A 76 -1.04 -0.70 15.00
N GLU A 77 -0.02 0.13 14.93
CA GLU A 77 0.65 0.62 16.14
C GLU A 77 -0.05 1.89 16.67
N ASP A 78 0.23 2.23 17.93
CA ASP A 78 -0.28 3.41 18.62
C ASP A 78 -1.83 3.45 18.69
N TYR A 79 -2.47 4.53 18.33
CA TYR A 79 -3.93 4.70 18.37
C TYR A 79 -4.69 3.84 17.35
N LEU A 80 -4.00 3.21 16.40
CA LEU A 80 -4.57 2.27 15.43
C LEU A 80 -4.82 0.87 16.02
N ARG A 81 -4.27 0.54 17.22
CA ARG A 81 -4.39 -0.79 17.82
C ARG A 81 -5.82 -1.31 18.00
N PRO A 82 -6.83 -0.48 18.31
CA PRO A 82 -8.20 -0.95 18.37
C PRO A 82 -8.72 -1.51 17.04
N LEU A 83 -8.30 -0.94 15.90
CA LEU A 83 -8.72 -1.40 14.57
C LEU A 83 -8.33 -2.87 14.32
N ALA A 84 -7.14 -3.28 14.77
CA ALA A 84 -6.65 -4.66 14.60
C ALA A 84 -7.41 -5.71 15.43
N ARG A 85 -8.31 -5.29 16.32
CA ARG A 85 -9.10 -6.15 17.22
C ARG A 85 -10.58 -6.15 16.91
N ASP A 86 -10.99 -5.28 16.03
CA ASP A 86 -12.36 -5.17 15.56
C ASP A 86 -12.43 -5.69 14.11
N PRO A 87 -13.13 -6.80 13.85
CA PRO A 87 -13.28 -7.32 12.49
C PRO A 87 -13.96 -6.30 11.54
N HIS A 88 -14.64 -5.29 12.09
CA HIS A 88 -15.27 -4.20 11.34
C HIS A 88 -14.45 -2.91 11.31
N GLY A 89 -13.28 -2.91 11.93
CA GLY A 89 -12.43 -1.72 12.10
C GLY A 89 -11.99 -1.05 10.79
N LEU A 90 -12.05 -1.77 9.67
CA LEU A 90 -11.68 -1.27 8.34
C LEU A 90 -12.80 -1.43 7.29
N ASP A 91 -14.07 -1.60 7.72
CA ASP A 91 -15.21 -1.84 6.80
C ASP A 91 -15.38 -0.76 5.72
N GLN A 92 -14.95 0.48 6.00
CA GLN A 92 -15.00 1.58 5.03
C GLN A 92 -14.14 1.32 3.77
N LEU A 93 -13.10 0.46 3.88
CA LEU A 93 -12.25 0.10 2.76
C LEU A 93 -12.91 -0.90 1.79
N ARG A 94 -14.01 -1.53 2.18
CA ARG A 94 -14.76 -2.48 1.33
C ARG A 94 -15.26 -1.85 0.04
N SER A 95 -15.57 -0.55 0.07
CA SER A 95 -16.03 0.18 -1.12
C SER A 95 -14.94 0.45 -2.14
N THR A 96 -13.67 0.26 -1.77
CA THR A 96 -12.50 0.48 -2.63
C THR A 96 -11.73 -0.82 -2.87
N LEU A 97 -11.07 -1.37 -1.85
CA LEU A 97 -10.35 -2.66 -1.98
C LEU A 97 -11.30 -3.81 -2.29
N GLY A 98 -12.34 -4.00 -1.48
CA GLY A 98 -13.31 -5.08 -1.64
C GLY A 98 -14.25 -4.94 -2.85
N ALA A 99 -14.18 -3.84 -3.60
CA ALA A 99 -14.92 -3.66 -4.85
C ALA A 99 -14.26 -4.34 -6.05
N ALA A 100 -12.99 -4.71 -5.95
CA ALA A 100 -12.28 -5.48 -6.98
C ALA A 100 -12.52 -6.99 -6.83
N ASP A 101 -12.19 -7.77 -7.86
CA ASP A 101 -12.29 -9.22 -7.81
C ASP A 101 -11.23 -9.84 -6.87
N LEU A 102 -10.07 -9.20 -6.73
CA LEU A 102 -9.00 -9.56 -5.79
C LEU A 102 -8.29 -8.29 -5.31
N SER A 103 -7.83 -8.29 -4.06
CA SER A 103 -7.09 -7.15 -3.52
C SER A 103 -5.91 -7.55 -2.63
N MET A 104 -4.92 -6.65 -2.53
CA MET A 104 -3.68 -6.87 -1.77
C MET A 104 -3.16 -5.58 -1.15
N VAL A 105 -2.56 -5.68 0.04
CA VAL A 105 -1.85 -4.59 0.73
C VAL A 105 -0.49 -5.07 1.25
N ASN A 106 0.42 -4.14 1.58
CA ASN A 106 1.61 -4.46 2.38
C ASN A 106 1.25 -4.36 3.87
N LEU A 107 1.36 -5.49 4.58
CA LEU A 107 1.19 -5.53 6.04
C LEU A 107 2.55 -5.31 6.69
N GLU A 108 2.83 -4.05 7.01
CA GLU A 108 4.13 -3.59 7.50
C GLU A 108 4.19 -3.64 9.02
N THR A 109 4.15 -4.87 9.55
CA THR A 109 4.13 -5.11 11.01
C THR A 109 4.47 -6.56 11.33
N ALA A 110 5.01 -6.83 12.51
CA ALA A 110 5.11 -8.18 13.06
C ALA A 110 3.76 -8.61 13.68
N ILE A 111 3.32 -9.84 13.41
CA ILE A 111 2.09 -10.39 14.00
C ILE A 111 2.45 -11.10 15.32
N THR A 112 2.50 -10.34 16.39
CA THR A 112 2.89 -10.85 17.72
C THR A 112 2.43 -9.92 18.84
N GLN A 113 2.26 -10.47 20.04
CA GLN A 113 2.14 -9.71 21.27
C GLN A 113 3.33 -9.96 22.22
N ARG A 114 4.34 -10.72 21.78
CA ARG A 114 5.51 -11.15 22.55
C ARG A 114 6.79 -10.69 21.87
N GLY A 115 7.93 -11.12 22.39
CA GLY A 115 9.24 -10.82 21.84
C GLY A 115 9.84 -9.53 22.35
N THR A 116 11.05 -9.25 21.90
CA THR A 116 11.83 -8.07 22.29
C THR A 116 12.08 -7.22 21.07
N LYS A 117 11.91 -5.92 21.19
CA LYS A 117 12.21 -4.95 20.14
C LYS A 117 13.66 -5.09 19.66
N ILE A 118 13.86 -5.15 18.36
CA ILE A 118 15.21 -5.14 17.74
C ILE A 118 15.79 -3.73 17.77
N GLY A 119 17.09 -3.59 17.47
CA GLY A 119 17.80 -2.33 17.57
C GLY A 119 17.51 -1.38 16.40
N LYS A 120 16.31 -0.81 16.33
CA LYS A 120 15.91 0.23 15.37
C LYS A 120 14.94 1.24 16.02
N GLU A 121 14.64 2.33 15.34
CA GLU A 121 13.84 3.42 15.89
C GLU A 121 12.34 3.06 15.98
N PHE A 122 11.73 2.67 14.87
CA PHE A 122 10.30 2.35 14.81
C PHE A 122 10.06 0.84 14.90
N HIS A 123 9.02 0.45 15.63
CA HIS A 123 8.64 -0.95 15.83
C HIS A 123 7.14 -1.09 15.72
N PHE A 124 6.69 -1.94 14.83
CA PHE A 124 5.28 -2.20 14.60
C PHE A 124 4.91 -3.63 14.97
N ARG A 125 3.79 -3.81 15.65
CA ARG A 125 3.18 -5.11 15.91
C ARG A 125 1.67 -5.04 15.92
N ALA A 126 1.06 -6.17 15.56
CA ALA A 126 -0.38 -6.35 15.62
C ALA A 126 -0.72 -7.73 16.22
N PRO A 127 -1.91 -7.92 16.82
CA PRO A 127 -2.43 -9.24 17.13
C PRO A 127 -2.81 -9.99 15.86
N ALA A 128 -2.95 -11.32 15.94
CA ALA A 128 -3.37 -12.14 14.80
C ALA A 128 -4.76 -11.75 14.23
N SER A 129 -5.64 -11.19 15.08
CA SER A 129 -6.96 -10.68 14.65
C SER A 129 -6.89 -9.55 13.61
N ALA A 130 -5.73 -8.88 13.46
CA ALA A 130 -5.53 -7.92 12.37
C ALA A 130 -5.74 -8.54 10.99
N LEU A 131 -5.46 -9.84 10.85
CA LEU A 131 -5.68 -10.59 9.59
C LEU A 131 -7.16 -10.80 9.32
N ASP A 132 -7.97 -11.03 10.36
CA ASP A 132 -9.43 -11.12 10.23
C ASP A 132 -10.04 -9.76 9.86
N THR A 133 -9.53 -8.68 10.46
CA THR A 133 -9.92 -7.30 10.12
C THR A 133 -9.64 -6.97 8.65
N LEU A 134 -8.44 -7.31 8.16
CA LEU A 134 -8.09 -7.10 6.74
C LEU A 134 -8.94 -7.95 5.80
N ALA A 135 -9.14 -9.23 6.13
CA ALA A 135 -10.02 -10.11 5.36
C ALA A 135 -11.45 -9.58 5.30
N SER A 136 -11.99 -9.10 6.43
CA SER A 136 -13.32 -8.49 6.50
C SER A 136 -13.42 -7.20 5.67
N ALA A 137 -12.36 -6.44 5.55
CA ALA A 137 -12.27 -5.24 4.70
C ALA A 137 -12.22 -5.58 3.20
N GLY A 138 -12.12 -6.86 2.83
CA GLY A 138 -12.05 -7.33 1.46
C GLY A 138 -10.63 -7.44 0.91
N VAL A 139 -9.62 -7.60 1.80
CA VAL A 139 -8.25 -7.94 1.39
C VAL A 139 -8.14 -9.44 1.19
N ASP A 140 -7.60 -9.88 0.05
CA ASP A 140 -7.46 -11.29 -0.33
C ASP A 140 -6.06 -11.84 -0.09
N ALA A 141 -5.05 -11.00 0.01
CA ALA A 141 -3.68 -11.38 0.37
C ALA A 141 -2.90 -10.22 0.97
N VAL A 142 -1.88 -10.53 1.79
CA VAL A 142 -0.96 -9.52 2.32
C VAL A 142 0.49 -9.84 2.00
N ALA A 143 1.25 -8.80 1.64
CA ALA A 143 2.71 -8.84 1.57
C ALA A 143 3.30 -8.56 2.96
N MET A 144 4.24 -9.38 3.40
CA MET A 144 4.96 -9.19 4.67
C MET A 144 6.49 -9.23 4.50
N ALA A 145 7.01 -9.21 3.29
CA ALA A 145 8.42 -9.00 3.06
C ALA A 145 8.75 -7.51 3.18
N ASN A 146 8.91 -7.03 4.41
CA ASN A 146 9.22 -5.63 4.71
C ASN A 146 10.17 -5.51 5.90
N ASN A 147 10.63 -4.31 6.18
CA ASN A 147 11.56 -4.03 7.25
C ASN A 147 10.94 -4.12 8.67
N HIS A 148 9.60 -4.25 8.78
CA HIS A 148 8.88 -4.36 10.06
C HIS A 148 8.35 -5.78 10.39
N GLY A 149 8.49 -6.74 9.47
CA GLY A 149 8.00 -8.11 9.68
C GLY A 149 8.64 -8.88 10.85
N VAL A 150 9.83 -8.43 11.34
CA VAL A 150 10.60 -9.09 12.42
C VAL A 150 10.97 -8.12 13.55
N ASP A 151 10.23 -7.04 13.75
CA ASP A 151 10.50 -5.99 14.74
C ASP A 151 10.63 -6.48 16.20
N TYR A 152 10.11 -7.65 16.50
CA TYR A 152 10.14 -8.25 17.85
C TYR A 152 11.02 -9.51 17.91
N GLY A 153 11.98 -9.61 17.00
CA GLY A 153 13.02 -10.62 16.99
C GLY A 153 12.51 -12.06 16.80
N PRO A 154 13.30 -13.08 17.16
CA PRO A 154 12.98 -14.48 16.89
C PRO A 154 11.66 -14.98 17.49
N VAL A 155 11.25 -14.42 18.64
CA VAL A 155 9.95 -14.78 19.27
C VAL A 155 8.81 -14.22 18.43
N GLY A 156 8.89 -12.94 18.05
CA GLY A 156 7.90 -12.30 17.18
C GLY A 156 7.80 -12.98 15.82
N LEU A 157 8.93 -13.36 15.22
CA LEU A 157 8.95 -14.08 13.95
C LEU A 157 8.23 -15.44 14.05
N ARG A 158 8.48 -16.22 15.13
CA ARG A 158 7.75 -17.48 15.34
C ARG A 158 6.24 -17.29 15.49
N ASP A 159 5.83 -16.23 16.17
CA ASP A 159 4.41 -15.88 16.31
C ASP A 159 3.80 -15.48 14.97
N THR A 160 4.51 -14.67 14.18
CA THR A 160 4.10 -14.27 12.82
C THR A 160 3.93 -15.49 11.92
N LEU A 161 4.87 -16.45 11.95
CA LEU A 161 4.77 -17.69 11.16
C LEU A 161 3.62 -18.59 11.64
N ALA A 162 3.32 -18.60 12.93
CA ALA A 162 2.15 -19.29 13.46
C ALA A 162 0.84 -18.62 13.00
N ALA A 163 0.78 -17.29 13.03
CA ALA A 163 -0.36 -16.52 12.53
C ALA A 163 -0.54 -16.73 11.01
N LYS A 164 0.54 -16.76 10.23
CA LYS A 164 0.50 -17.06 8.79
C LYS A 164 -0.20 -18.39 8.50
N ARG A 165 0.10 -19.45 9.25
CA ARG A 165 -0.53 -20.76 9.07
C ARG A 165 -2.02 -20.80 9.42
N ALA A 166 -2.46 -19.91 10.32
CA ALA A 166 -3.84 -19.83 10.79
C ALA A 166 -4.65 -18.71 10.10
N SER A 167 -4.01 -17.93 9.23
CA SER A 167 -4.60 -16.75 8.60
C SER A 167 -5.75 -17.13 7.65
N PRO A 168 -6.85 -16.37 7.64
CA PRO A 168 -7.92 -16.53 6.67
C PRO A 168 -7.52 -16.13 5.24
N ILE A 169 -6.44 -15.35 5.08
CA ILE A 169 -5.91 -14.88 3.80
C ILE A 169 -4.43 -15.22 3.66
N PRO A 170 -3.93 -15.50 2.47
CA PRO A 170 -2.52 -15.78 2.22
C PRO A 170 -1.60 -14.63 2.67
N ILE A 171 -0.48 -15.02 3.29
CA ILE A 171 0.63 -14.14 3.64
C ILE A 171 1.84 -14.56 2.82
N VAL A 172 2.44 -13.65 2.07
CA VAL A 172 3.61 -13.89 1.23
C VAL A 172 4.81 -13.06 1.67
N GLY A 173 6.02 -13.53 1.34
CA GLY A 173 7.26 -12.79 1.60
C GLY A 173 7.93 -13.06 2.94
N ILE A 174 7.40 -13.98 3.75
CA ILE A 174 7.97 -14.43 5.03
C ILE A 174 7.80 -15.94 5.18
N GLY A 175 8.78 -16.64 5.72
CA GLY A 175 8.73 -18.11 5.81
C GLY A 175 9.60 -18.70 6.88
N ALA A 176 9.41 -20.01 7.16
CA ALA A 176 10.24 -20.79 8.05
C ALA A 176 11.63 -21.08 7.46
N ASP A 177 11.75 -20.95 6.15
CA ASP A 177 12.95 -21.02 5.34
C ASP A 177 12.78 -20.20 4.06
N GLN A 178 13.81 -20.15 3.21
CA GLN A 178 13.76 -19.42 1.95
C GLN A 178 12.73 -19.97 0.97
N ASP A 179 12.45 -21.28 0.99
CA ASP A 179 11.50 -21.89 0.05
C ASP A 179 10.08 -21.41 0.39
N GLU A 180 9.72 -21.38 1.67
CA GLU A 180 8.45 -20.83 2.13
C GLU A 180 8.38 -19.30 1.96
N ALA A 181 9.47 -18.58 2.23
CA ALA A 181 9.48 -17.11 2.13
C ALA A 181 9.29 -16.63 0.67
N PHE A 182 9.84 -17.32 -0.30
CA PHE A 182 9.71 -17.00 -1.73
C PHE A 182 8.56 -17.74 -2.44
N ALA A 183 7.83 -18.61 -1.73
CA ALA A 183 6.68 -19.29 -2.31
C ALA A 183 5.61 -18.29 -2.74
N SER A 184 5.07 -18.46 -3.94
CA SER A 184 3.88 -17.73 -4.35
C SER A 184 2.63 -18.33 -3.71
N ALA A 185 1.70 -17.46 -3.30
CA ALA A 185 0.33 -17.88 -3.04
C ALA A 185 -0.51 -17.79 -4.32
N THR A 186 -1.51 -18.66 -4.44
CA THR A 186 -2.44 -18.66 -5.57
C THR A 186 -3.77 -18.06 -5.14
N LEU A 187 -4.18 -16.98 -5.80
CA LEU A 187 -5.54 -16.47 -5.76
C LEU A 187 -6.27 -16.87 -7.03
N THR A 188 -7.58 -17.02 -6.98
CA THR A 188 -8.37 -17.38 -8.16
C THR A 188 -9.65 -16.58 -8.23
N ALA A 189 -9.87 -15.89 -9.33
CA ALA A 189 -11.11 -15.19 -9.62
C ALA A 189 -11.39 -15.26 -11.13
N LYS A 190 -12.66 -15.39 -11.52
CA LYS A 190 -13.10 -15.48 -12.94
C LYS A 190 -12.34 -16.53 -13.77
N GLY A 191 -11.92 -17.62 -13.13
CA GLY A 191 -11.16 -18.70 -13.79
C GLY A 191 -9.68 -18.37 -14.06
N VAL A 192 -9.18 -17.21 -13.62
CA VAL A 192 -7.78 -16.80 -13.74
C VAL A 192 -7.03 -17.17 -12.46
N ARG A 193 -5.89 -17.83 -12.60
CA ARG A 193 -4.98 -18.17 -11.50
C ARG A 193 -3.92 -17.08 -11.38
N VAL A 194 -3.94 -16.36 -10.28
CA VAL A 194 -3.02 -15.26 -9.97
C VAL A 194 -2.01 -15.72 -8.94
N ALA A 195 -0.72 -15.75 -9.32
CA ALA A 195 0.36 -15.91 -8.35
C ALA A 195 0.65 -14.57 -7.70
N VAL A 196 0.71 -14.53 -6.37
CA VAL A 196 1.19 -13.37 -5.61
C VAL A 196 2.46 -13.72 -4.86
N LEU A 197 3.50 -12.86 -4.97
CA LEU A 197 4.79 -12.98 -4.31
C LEU A 197 5.12 -11.65 -3.61
N SER A 198 6.02 -11.70 -2.63
CA SER A 198 6.57 -10.49 -2.03
C SER A 198 8.04 -10.66 -1.69
N ALA A 199 8.82 -9.58 -1.81
CA ALA A 199 10.20 -9.51 -1.36
C ALA A 199 10.57 -8.09 -0.92
N SER A 200 11.57 -7.97 -0.02
CA SER A 200 12.10 -6.69 0.43
C SER A 200 13.48 -6.42 -0.16
N GLN A 201 13.72 -5.14 -0.49
CA GLN A 201 15.00 -4.61 -0.92
C GLN A 201 15.57 -3.60 0.11
N VAL A 202 14.85 -3.36 1.20
CA VAL A 202 15.24 -2.42 2.24
C VAL A 202 16.33 -3.04 3.09
N TYR A 203 17.58 -2.62 2.82
CA TYR A 203 18.78 -3.22 3.39
C TYR A 203 19.13 -2.58 4.74
N GLU A 204 18.33 -2.90 5.74
CA GLU A 204 18.53 -2.48 7.14
C GLU A 204 18.50 -3.69 8.10
N MET A 205 18.42 -3.44 9.41
CA MET A 205 18.52 -4.45 10.47
C MET A 205 17.69 -5.71 10.22
N THR A 206 16.49 -5.59 9.63
CA THR A 206 15.63 -6.74 9.35
C THR A 206 16.24 -7.65 8.28
N LEU A 207 16.61 -7.15 7.11
CA LEU A 207 17.24 -7.97 6.07
C LEU A 207 18.64 -8.44 6.45
N LEU A 208 19.42 -7.62 7.18
CA LEU A 208 20.76 -7.99 7.63
C LEU A 208 20.75 -9.20 8.55
N ASN A 209 19.74 -9.35 9.41
CA ASN A 209 19.73 -10.38 10.45
C ASN A 209 18.66 -11.47 10.24
N TRP A 210 17.64 -11.22 9.44
CA TRP A 210 16.50 -12.13 9.26
C TRP A 210 16.05 -12.26 7.80
N SER A 211 16.98 -12.18 6.84
CA SER A 211 16.73 -12.73 5.51
C SER A 211 16.58 -14.25 5.61
N ALA A 212 15.52 -14.79 5.05
CA ALA A 212 15.31 -16.23 5.02
C ALA A 212 16.40 -16.92 4.20
N ASP A 213 16.97 -17.99 4.73
CA ASP A 213 17.90 -18.88 4.03
C ASP A 213 17.39 -20.33 4.04
N ALA A 214 18.22 -21.28 3.57
CA ALA A 214 17.81 -22.69 3.48
C ALA A 214 17.45 -23.32 4.83
N ASN A 215 17.95 -22.78 5.94
CA ASN A 215 17.83 -23.36 7.29
C ASN A 215 17.31 -22.35 8.32
N SER A 216 17.02 -21.13 7.91
CA SER A 216 16.65 -20.05 8.82
C SER A 216 15.36 -19.34 8.38
N PRO A 217 14.43 -19.11 9.33
CA PRO A 217 13.22 -18.36 9.07
C PRO A 217 13.52 -16.88 8.85
N GLY A 218 12.68 -16.24 8.03
CA GLY A 218 12.85 -14.81 7.80
C GLY A 218 12.04 -14.26 6.64
N ILE A 219 12.48 -13.08 6.19
CA ILE A 219 11.90 -12.30 5.11
C ILE A 219 12.54 -12.70 3.77
N ALA A 220 11.75 -12.75 2.70
CA ALA A 220 12.25 -12.88 1.34
C ALA A 220 13.02 -11.62 0.94
N SER A 221 14.34 -11.74 0.77
CA SER A 221 15.21 -10.66 0.32
C SER A 221 15.32 -10.62 -1.19
N SER A 222 15.14 -9.46 -1.81
CA SER A 222 15.45 -9.24 -3.22
C SER A 222 16.88 -8.73 -3.47
N ALA A 223 17.74 -8.79 -2.46
CA ALA A 223 19.15 -8.46 -2.55
C ALA A 223 20.02 -9.68 -2.14
N PRO A 224 20.53 -10.46 -3.11
CA PRO A 224 20.43 -10.32 -4.56
C PRO A 224 19.07 -10.77 -5.13
N THR A 225 18.70 -10.22 -6.30
CA THR A 225 17.42 -10.50 -6.97
C THR A 225 17.27 -11.92 -7.55
N THR A 226 18.36 -12.70 -7.62
CA THR A 226 18.41 -13.99 -8.32
C THR A 226 17.35 -14.99 -7.84
N ARG A 227 17.12 -15.08 -6.52
CA ARG A 227 16.12 -15.97 -5.94
C ARG A 227 14.70 -15.56 -6.29
N LEU A 228 14.40 -14.25 -6.20
CA LEU A 228 13.11 -13.69 -6.58
C LEU A 228 12.81 -13.91 -8.06
N ILE A 229 13.80 -13.68 -8.94
CA ILE A 229 13.70 -13.97 -10.38
C ILE A 229 13.36 -15.44 -10.62
N ALA A 230 14.02 -16.37 -9.91
CA ALA A 230 13.72 -17.79 -10.01
C ALA A 230 12.29 -18.13 -9.56
N ALA A 231 11.81 -17.51 -8.47
CA ALA A 231 10.46 -17.68 -7.96
C ALA A 231 9.40 -17.14 -8.95
N VAL A 232 9.63 -15.96 -9.55
CA VAL A 232 8.77 -15.40 -10.60
C VAL A 232 8.72 -16.32 -11.83
N LYS A 233 9.85 -16.79 -12.31
CA LYS A 233 9.91 -17.75 -13.43
C LYS A 233 9.17 -19.06 -13.11
N GLN A 234 9.23 -19.53 -11.87
CA GLN A 234 8.47 -20.69 -11.42
C GLN A 234 6.97 -20.41 -11.39
N ALA A 235 6.55 -19.26 -10.82
CA ALA A 235 5.16 -18.83 -10.78
C ALA A 235 4.56 -18.70 -12.21
N ARG A 236 5.30 -18.10 -13.14
CA ARG A 236 4.88 -17.96 -14.55
C ARG A 236 4.58 -19.28 -15.26
N ARG A 237 5.21 -20.37 -14.85
CA ARG A 237 4.93 -21.69 -15.47
C ARG A 237 3.58 -22.31 -15.06
N THR A 238 3.01 -21.84 -13.98
CA THR A 238 1.85 -22.47 -13.34
C THR A 238 0.66 -21.52 -13.13
N HIS A 239 0.81 -20.23 -13.46
CA HIS A 239 -0.22 -19.22 -13.25
C HIS A 239 -0.44 -18.37 -14.50
N ASP A 240 -1.63 -17.81 -14.60
CA ASP A 240 -2.06 -16.97 -15.71
C ASP A 240 -1.60 -15.52 -15.53
N VAL A 241 -1.52 -15.04 -14.29
CA VAL A 241 -1.04 -13.72 -13.90
C VAL A 241 -0.01 -13.86 -12.78
N VAL A 242 1.07 -13.08 -12.84
CA VAL A 242 2.11 -13.03 -11.80
C VAL A 242 2.23 -11.63 -11.24
N VAL A 243 1.94 -11.48 -9.96
CA VAL A 243 2.02 -10.24 -9.19
C VAL A 243 3.20 -10.32 -8.21
N VAL A 244 4.03 -9.28 -8.17
CA VAL A 244 5.09 -9.14 -7.16
C VAL A 244 4.86 -7.86 -6.38
N TYR A 245 4.66 -7.98 -5.08
CA TYR A 245 4.61 -6.83 -4.17
C TYR A 245 6.00 -6.65 -3.55
N LEU A 246 6.66 -5.53 -3.87
CA LEU A 246 7.99 -5.19 -3.36
C LEU A 246 7.92 -4.16 -2.23
N HIS A 247 8.77 -4.34 -1.24
CA HIS A 247 9.07 -3.32 -0.25
C HIS A 247 10.46 -2.76 -0.57
N TYR A 248 10.52 -1.59 -1.23
CA TYR A 248 11.74 -1.09 -1.86
C TYR A 248 11.73 0.44 -2.07
N GLY A 249 12.84 0.98 -2.55
CA GLY A 249 13.04 2.41 -2.73
C GLY A 249 13.70 3.05 -1.51
N LEU A 250 13.65 4.36 -1.44
CA LEU A 250 14.25 5.17 -0.37
C LEU A 250 13.16 5.93 0.38
N ASP A 251 13.29 6.02 1.70
CA ASP A 251 12.38 6.75 2.56
C ASP A 251 12.12 8.17 2.04
N TYR A 252 10.84 8.52 1.97
CA TYR A 252 10.32 9.84 1.62
C TYR A 252 10.69 10.33 0.20
N GLN A 253 11.22 9.45 -0.65
CA GLN A 253 11.49 9.77 -2.06
C GLN A 253 10.28 9.46 -2.93
N GLN A 254 9.91 10.42 -3.80
CA GLN A 254 8.76 10.30 -4.71
C GLN A 254 9.14 9.67 -6.05
N CYS A 255 10.40 9.67 -6.41
CA CYS A 255 10.92 9.04 -7.62
C CYS A 255 11.64 7.75 -7.27
N PRO A 256 11.54 6.69 -8.10
CA PRO A 256 12.27 5.45 -7.87
C PRO A 256 13.78 5.68 -7.99
N ASP A 257 14.55 4.97 -7.18
CA ASP A 257 16.00 4.90 -7.33
C ASP A 257 16.40 3.91 -8.44
N GLY A 258 17.67 3.95 -8.83
CA GLY A 258 18.19 3.10 -9.91
C GLY A 258 18.10 1.59 -9.60
N GLN A 259 18.15 1.21 -8.32
CA GLN A 259 18.04 -0.19 -7.90
C GLN A 259 16.59 -0.67 -8.03
N SER A 260 15.61 0.15 -7.65
CA SER A 260 14.18 -0.14 -7.82
C SER A 260 13.82 -0.32 -9.30
N VAL A 261 14.32 0.57 -10.18
CA VAL A 261 14.12 0.47 -11.62
C VAL A 261 14.75 -0.81 -12.19
N SER A 262 15.98 -1.13 -11.79
CA SER A 262 16.68 -2.34 -12.22
C SER A 262 15.95 -3.62 -11.79
N THR A 263 15.44 -3.63 -10.55
CA THR A 263 14.67 -4.77 -10.01
C THR A 263 13.35 -4.96 -10.77
N ALA A 264 12.57 -3.91 -10.98
CA ALA A 264 11.32 -3.98 -11.73
C ALA A 264 11.57 -4.48 -13.17
N THR A 265 12.63 -4.01 -13.83
CA THR A 265 13.04 -4.46 -15.17
C THR A 265 13.39 -5.95 -15.19
N ALA A 266 14.13 -6.42 -14.19
CA ALA A 266 14.50 -7.84 -14.10
C ALA A 266 13.28 -8.75 -13.84
N LEU A 267 12.29 -8.27 -13.09
CA LEU A 267 11.05 -9.00 -12.81
C LEU A 267 10.13 -9.06 -14.02
N GLU A 268 9.99 -7.96 -14.78
CA GLU A 268 9.30 -7.97 -16.07
C GLU A 268 9.92 -9.01 -17.02
N ALA A 269 11.24 -8.98 -17.19
CA ALA A 269 11.97 -9.94 -18.02
C ALA A 269 11.86 -11.40 -17.51
N ALA A 270 11.58 -11.59 -16.21
CA ALA A 270 11.33 -12.91 -15.62
C ALA A 270 9.89 -13.41 -15.83
N GLY A 271 8.97 -12.53 -16.25
CA GLY A 271 7.57 -12.85 -16.52
C GLY A 271 6.58 -12.37 -15.44
N ALA A 272 6.95 -11.37 -14.64
CA ALA A 272 5.98 -10.64 -13.81
C ALA A 272 5.08 -9.79 -14.72
N ASP A 273 3.77 -9.84 -14.50
CA ASP A 273 2.79 -9.00 -15.20
C ASP A 273 2.49 -7.70 -14.43
N ILE A 274 2.64 -7.73 -13.11
CA ILE A 274 2.36 -6.63 -12.21
C ILE A 274 3.44 -6.58 -11.14
N VAL A 275 4.04 -5.40 -10.95
CA VAL A 275 4.95 -5.09 -9.84
C VAL A 275 4.39 -3.87 -9.11
N VAL A 276 4.14 -4.00 -7.82
CA VAL A 276 3.68 -2.89 -6.97
C VAL A 276 4.62 -2.69 -5.79
N GLY A 277 4.75 -1.46 -5.31
CA GLY A 277 5.71 -1.08 -4.29
C GLY A 277 5.13 -0.45 -3.03
N GLY A 278 5.84 -0.63 -1.92
CA GLY A 278 5.68 0.05 -0.64
C GLY A 278 7.02 0.57 -0.13
N HIS A 279 7.11 1.00 1.12
CA HIS A 279 8.28 1.48 1.85
C HIS A 279 8.54 2.99 1.78
N SER A 280 8.60 3.58 0.61
CA SER A 280 9.03 4.99 0.49
C SER A 280 8.14 5.98 1.26
N HIS A 281 7.00 5.54 1.80
CA HIS A 281 5.99 6.36 2.49
C HIS A 281 5.53 7.56 1.63
N ARG A 282 5.65 7.42 0.31
CA ARG A 282 5.23 8.39 -0.70
C ARG A 282 4.49 7.68 -1.83
N VAL A 283 3.49 8.36 -2.35
CA VAL A 283 2.86 7.94 -3.60
C VAL A 283 3.84 8.21 -4.74
N ASN A 284 4.35 7.15 -5.32
CA ASN A 284 5.25 7.19 -6.47
C ASN A 284 4.45 7.11 -7.77
N GLY A 285 5.16 7.15 -8.90
CA GLY A 285 4.53 7.04 -10.20
C GLY A 285 4.39 5.60 -10.68
N ALA A 286 3.44 5.39 -11.59
CA ALA A 286 3.14 4.10 -12.16
C ALA A 286 2.92 4.16 -13.68
N GLY A 287 3.03 3.00 -14.34
CA GLY A 287 2.81 2.86 -15.77
C GLY A 287 3.26 1.50 -16.30
N TRP A 288 3.37 1.39 -17.60
CA TRP A 288 3.80 0.16 -18.26
C TRP A 288 5.31 0.15 -18.51
N LEU A 289 5.94 -0.98 -18.17
CA LEU A 289 7.32 -1.33 -18.49
C LEU A 289 7.28 -2.60 -19.34
N GLY A 290 7.49 -2.49 -20.63
CA GLY A 290 7.32 -3.64 -21.52
C GLY A 290 5.90 -4.23 -21.43
N ASN A 291 5.80 -5.50 -21.02
CA ASN A 291 4.52 -6.17 -20.83
C ASN A 291 3.97 -6.07 -19.40
N ALA A 292 4.74 -5.59 -18.43
CA ALA A 292 4.33 -5.43 -17.05
C ALA A 292 3.74 -4.06 -16.76
N TYR A 293 2.81 -3.99 -15.79
CA TYR A 293 2.43 -2.76 -15.13
C TYR A 293 3.23 -2.62 -13.83
N VAL A 294 3.88 -1.48 -13.65
CA VAL A 294 4.73 -1.18 -12.49
C VAL A 294 4.19 0.03 -11.75
N ASP A 295 4.02 -0.08 -10.43
CA ASP A 295 3.85 1.03 -9.51
C ASP A 295 5.02 1.00 -8.52
N TYR A 296 5.77 2.11 -8.42
CA TYR A 296 6.98 2.15 -7.59
C TYR A 296 6.70 2.41 -6.11
N GLY A 297 5.48 2.80 -5.73
CA GLY A 297 5.13 3.01 -4.33
C GLY A 297 3.74 3.60 -4.14
N LEU A 298 2.89 2.89 -3.43
CA LEU A 298 1.52 3.29 -3.13
C LEU A 298 1.42 4.20 -1.89
N GLY A 299 2.53 4.43 -1.19
CA GLY A 299 2.59 5.21 0.04
C GLY A 299 1.97 4.50 1.25
N ASN A 300 1.77 5.25 2.32
CA ASN A 300 1.04 4.77 3.50
C ASN A 300 -0.41 4.48 3.14
N PHE A 301 -1.08 3.56 3.86
CA PHE A 301 -2.48 3.25 3.61
C PHE A 301 -3.30 3.29 4.90
N VAL A 302 -3.13 2.34 5.83
CA VAL A 302 -3.65 2.49 7.20
C VAL A 302 -2.47 2.90 8.07
N TRP A 303 -2.44 4.18 8.48
CA TRP A 303 -1.22 4.77 9.02
C TRP A 303 -1.49 5.86 10.06
N TRP A 304 -0.62 6.01 11.03
CA TRP A 304 -0.76 6.98 12.13
C TRP A 304 -0.45 8.44 11.77
N ARG A 305 0.07 8.73 10.58
CA ARG A 305 0.37 10.09 10.13
C ARG A 305 -0.70 10.59 9.18
N SER A 306 -1.60 11.45 9.68
CA SER A 306 -2.73 12.00 8.95
C SER A 306 -2.47 13.37 8.30
N HIS A 307 -1.22 13.84 8.29
CA HIS A 307 -0.86 15.12 7.68
C HIS A 307 -0.05 14.91 6.40
N GLU A 308 -0.27 15.76 5.40
CA GLU A 308 0.50 15.72 4.16
C GLU A 308 1.97 16.10 4.39
N PRO A 309 2.91 15.47 3.66
CA PRO A 309 2.67 14.56 2.54
C PRO A 309 2.43 13.11 2.94
N ASP A 310 2.55 12.72 4.20
CA ASP A 310 2.51 11.34 4.69
C ASP A 310 1.10 10.71 4.59
N SER A 311 0.04 11.55 4.59
CA SER A 311 -1.36 11.10 4.46
C SER A 311 -1.82 10.89 3.01
N ARG A 312 -0.99 11.25 2.01
CA ARG A 312 -1.35 11.04 0.60
C ARG A 312 -1.27 9.57 0.28
N THR A 313 -2.36 9.01 -0.22
CA THR A 313 -2.48 7.59 -0.54
C THR A 313 -3.55 7.36 -1.60
N GLY A 314 -3.81 6.10 -1.94
CA GLY A 314 -4.87 5.72 -2.86
C GLY A 314 -4.93 4.22 -3.08
N VAL A 315 -5.96 3.80 -3.80
CA VAL A 315 -6.10 2.43 -4.30
C VAL A 315 -5.80 2.41 -5.79
N LEU A 316 -4.82 1.60 -6.19
CA LEU A 316 -4.53 1.28 -7.58
C LEU A 316 -5.40 0.11 -8.01
N THR A 317 -6.30 0.32 -8.97
CA THR A 317 -7.10 -0.75 -9.57
C THR A 317 -6.65 -1.02 -11.00
N LEU A 318 -6.24 -2.26 -11.26
CA LEU A 318 -5.80 -2.73 -12.56
C LEU A 318 -6.85 -3.62 -13.19
N SER A 319 -7.11 -3.44 -14.49
CA SER A 319 -8.00 -4.28 -15.29
C SER A 319 -7.18 -5.20 -16.16
N VAL A 320 -7.28 -6.51 -15.93
CA VAL A 320 -6.59 -7.57 -16.66
C VAL A 320 -7.57 -8.19 -17.65
N ASP A 321 -7.14 -8.35 -18.89
CA ASP A 321 -7.88 -9.07 -19.94
C ASP A 321 -7.81 -10.58 -19.70
N VAL A 322 -8.94 -11.17 -19.27
CA VAL A 322 -9.04 -12.59 -18.91
C VAL A 322 -8.64 -13.49 -20.10
N LYS A 323 -9.14 -13.17 -21.31
CA LYS A 323 -8.86 -13.98 -22.49
C LYS A 323 -7.37 -14.00 -22.84
N ARG A 324 -6.69 -12.86 -22.68
CA ARG A 324 -5.25 -12.76 -22.91
C ARG A 324 -4.45 -13.49 -21.83
N ALA A 325 -4.83 -13.32 -20.57
CA ALA A 325 -4.16 -13.94 -19.43
C ALA A 325 -4.24 -15.48 -19.48
N THR A 326 -5.41 -16.04 -19.87
CA THR A 326 -5.64 -17.50 -19.94
C THR A 326 -5.36 -18.12 -21.30
N ALA A 327 -4.81 -17.36 -22.25
CA ALA A 327 -4.51 -17.88 -23.58
C ALA A 327 -3.46 -19.00 -23.55
N ALA A 328 -3.73 -20.12 -24.22
CA ALA A 328 -2.82 -21.25 -24.30
C ALA A 328 -1.46 -20.90 -24.95
N ARG A 329 -1.41 -19.81 -25.71
CA ARG A 329 -0.19 -19.21 -26.26
C ARG A 329 -0.13 -17.76 -25.86
N PRO A 330 1.01 -17.24 -25.42
CA PRO A 330 1.16 -15.82 -25.10
C PRO A 330 0.74 -14.95 -26.29
N THR A 331 -0.12 -13.96 -26.03
CA THR A 331 -0.46 -12.94 -27.02
C THR A 331 0.50 -11.77 -26.86
N PRO A 332 1.00 -11.14 -27.96
CA PRO A 332 1.88 -9.97 -27.84
C PRO A 332 1.25 -8.83 -27.06
N GLY A 333 2.05 -8.16 -26.24
CA GLY A 333 1.66 -6.99 -25.44
C GLY A 333 1.05 -7.33 -24.06
N PRO A 334 0.90 -6.31 -23.21
CA PRO A 334 0.51 -6.48 -21.81
C PRO A 334 -0.90 -7.03 -21.64
N ILE A 335 -1.11 -7.80 -20.57
CA ILE A 335 -2.44 -8.29 -20.17
C ILE A 335 -3.20 -7.26 -19.34
N VAL A 336 -2.50 -6.34 -18.66
CA VAL A 336 -3.10 -5.19 -17.97
C VAL A 336 -3.47 -4.14 -19.00
N ARG A 337 -4.77 -3.90 -19.15
CA ARG A 337 -5.32 -3.01 -20.19
C ARG A 337 -5.72 -1.63 -19.69
N LYS A 338 -5.96 -1.50 -18.39
CA LYS A 338 -6.36 -0.24 -17.76
C LYS A 338 -5.83 -0.18 -16.33
N ALA A 339 -5.41 0.99 -15.93
CA ALA A 339 -5.05 1.32 -14.57
C ALA A 339 -5.85 2.55 -14.13
N VAL A 340 -6.41 2.48 -12.93
CA VAL A 340 -7.10 3.59 -12.28
C VAL A 340 -6.52 3.76 -10.88
N TRP A 341 -6.04 4.94 -10.56
CA TRP A 341 -5.66 5.29 -9.21
C TRP A 341 -6.77 6.14 -8.58
N THR A 342 -7.39 5.61 -7.53
CA THR A 342 -8.40 6.31 -6.73
C THR A 342 -7.68 7.05 -5.62
N PRO A 343 -7.57 8.40 -5.68
CA PRO A 343 -6.85 9.17 -4.69
C PRO A 343 -7.57 9.17 -3.35
N MET A 344 -6.80 9.02 -2.27
CA MET A 344 -7.31 9.01 -0.91
C MET A 344 -6.41 9.86 0.00
N LEU A 345 -6.94 10.26 1.15
CA LEU A 345 -6.20 10.90 2.25
C LEU A 345 -6.45 10.11 3.52
N ILE A 346 -5.39 9.86 4.27
CA ILE A 346 -5.48 9.24 5.60
C ILE A 346 -6.11 10.25 6.56
N GLY A 347 -7.24 9.86 7.15
CA GLY A 347 -7.97 10.64 8.14
C GLY A 347 -7.30 10.68 9.51
N ALA A 348 -7.90 11.42 10.45
CA ALA A 348 -7.39 11.52 11.82
C ALA A 348 -7.49 10.19 12.59
N ASP A 349 -8.34 9.27 12.15
CA ASP A 349 -8.48 7.89 12.65
C ASP A 349 -7.44 6.92 12.05
N GLY A 350 -6.60 7.41 11.12
CA GLY A 350 -5.57 6.65 10.45
C GLY A 350 -6.06 5.78 9.29
N ILE A 351 -7.33 5.89 8.91
CA ILE A 351 -7.92 5.13 7.80
C ILE A 351 -8.06 6.04 6.57
N PRO A 352 -7.73 5.56 5.37
CA PRO A 352 -7.83 6.40 4.17
C PRO A 352 -9.30 6.58 3.73
N GLU A 353 -9.63 7.81 3.37
CA GLU A 353 -10.92 8.21 2.80
C GLU A 353 -10.76 8.66 1.35
N VAL A 354 -11.73 8.33 0.50
CA VAL A 354 -11.70 8.73 -0.91
C VAL A 354 -11.75 10.25 -1.04
N ALA A 355 -10.73 10.82 -1.65
CA ALA A 355 -10.66 12.25 -1.90
C ALA A 355 -11.68 12.69 -2.94
N SER A 356 -12.25 13.86 -2.78
CA SER A 356 -13.24 14.43 -3.70
C SER A 356 -12.91 15.88 -4.10
N GLY A 357 -13.56 16.40 -5.13
CA GLY A 357 -13.44 17.79 -5.54
C GLY A 357 -12.00 18.26 -5.82
N ALA A 358 -11.58 19.31 -5.15
CA ALA A 358 -10.25 19.90 -5.33
C ALA A 358 -9.12 18.97 -4.85
N ASP A 359 -9.33 18.24 -3.76
CA ASP A 359 -8.33 17.30 -3.23
C ASP A 359 -8.09 16.13 -4.18
N ALA A 360 -9.14 15.54 -4.74
CA ALA A 360 -8.98 14.50 -5.76
C ALA A 360 -8.19 15.01 -6.97
N THR A 361 -8.50 16.22 -7.45
CA THR A 361 -7.79 16.84 -8.58
C THR A 361 -6.31 17.07 -8.26
N ARG A 362 -6.02 17.58 -7.08
CA ARG A 362 -4.67 17.86 -6.59
C ARG A 362 -3.86 16.57 -6.44
N LEU A 363 -4.41 15.52 -5.81
CA LEU A 363 -3.74 14.25 -5.59
C LEU A 363 -3.47 13.51 -6.89
N LEU A 364 -4.42 13.53 -7.85
CA LEU A 364 -4.19 13.03 -9.21
C LEU A 364 -3.07 13.80 -9.90
N GLY A 365 -2.95 15.11 -9.64
CA GLY A 365 -1.83 15.94 -10.11
C GLY A 365 -0.48 15.46 -9.52
N VAL A 366 -0.43 15.16 -8.23
CA VAL A 366 0.77 14.62 -7.54
C VAL A 366 1.18 13.28 -8.14
N TRP A 367 0.24 12.36 -8.31
CA TRP A 367 0.51 11.04 -8.89
C TRP A 367 1.03 11.12 -10.34
N ARG A 368 0.40 11.96 -11.17
CA ARG A 368 0.89 12.20 -12.55
C ARG A 368 2.27 12.85 -12.57
N GLN A 369 2.56 13.76 -11.63
CA GLN A 369 3.87 14.38 -11.48
C GLN A 369 4.93 13.34 -11.14
N ALA A 370 4.65 12.44 -10.19
CA ALA A 370 5.53 11.34 -9.82
C ALA A 370 5.79 10.40 -11.02
N GLY A 371 4.80 10.19 -11.90
CA GLY A 371 4.97 9.40 -13.12
C GLY A 371 6.06 9.91 -14.07
N ARG A 372 6.39 11.21 -14.02
CA ARG A 372 7.38 11.80 -14.95
C ARG A 372 8.82 11.36 -14.70
N CYS A 373 9.14 10.88 -13.51
CA CYS A 373 10.51 10.43 -13.18
C CYS A 373 10.67 8.90 -13.21
N THR A 374 9.64 8.14 -13.64
CA THR A 374 9.68 6.68 -13.61
C THR A 374 10.27 6.04 -14.86
N GLY A 375 10.23 6.73 -15.99
CA GLY A 375 10.55 6.16 -17.32
C GLY A 375 9.47 5.21 -17.87
N LEU A 376 8.34 5.05 -17.17
CA LEU A 376 7.24 4.18 -17.58
C LEU A 376 6.35 4.86 -18.63
N THR A 377 5.69 4.06 -19.48
CA THR A 377 4.68 4.57 -20.42
C THR A 377 3.31 4.70 -19.75
N THR A 378 2.50 5.63 -20.21
CA THR A 378 1.16 5.90 -19.67
C THR A 378 0.04 5.08 -20.33
N SER A 379 0.39 4.28 -21.31
CA SER A 379 -0.52 3.38 -22.05
C SER A 379 0.16 2.06 -22.34
N PRO A 380 -0.63 0.96 -22.46
CA PRO A 380 -0.11 -0.37 -22.78
C PRO A 380 0.44 -0.46 -24.18
#